data_6ee1c778dd0ecd0b624dc68fe7937ca9
#
_entry.id   6ee1c778dd0ecd0b624dc68fe7937ca9
#
_cell.length_a   1.000
_cell.length_b   1.000
_cell.length_c   1.000
_cell.angle_alpha   90.00
_cell.angle_beta   90.00
_cell.angle_gamma   90.00
#
_symmetry.space_group_name_H-M   'P 1'
#
loop_
_entity.id
_entity.type
_entity.pdbx_description
1 polymer ?
#
loop_
_entity_poly.entity_id
_entity_poly.type
_entity_poly.pdbx_seq_one_letter_code
_entity_poly.pdbx_strand_id
1 'polypeptide(L)'
;MTIQECYKEMGADYEEVFHRLPRESMVRKFALMFLNDDSYPKLEQSLKEGNAQEAFRAAHTLKGVCQNLGFTNLYQPTYELTEVLRAGTLKGAKEWFDRVTEQYNITIEAIRAVQ
;
A
#
# COMPACT_ATOMS: atom_id res chain seq x y z
N MET A 1 14.40 -5.69 -13.30
CA MET A 1 15.06 -5.78 -11.97
C MET A 1 14.54 -6.98 -11.20
N THR A 2 15.30 -7.42 -10.22
CA THR A 2 14.87 -8.51 -9.33
C THR A 2 13.84 -7.99 -8.32
N ILE A 3 13.18 -8.94 -7.65
CA ILE A 3 12.23 -8.53 -6.60
C ILE A 3 12.95 -7.87 -5.42
N GLN A 4 14.18 -8.32 -5.09
CA GLN A 4 14.96 -7.69 -4.03
C GLN A 4 15.31 -6.24 -4.39
N GLU A 5 15.72 -6.02 -5.63
CA GLU A 5 16.01 -4.67 -6.12
C GLU A 5 14.77 -3.78 -6.10
N CYS A 6 13.63 -4.36 -6.45
CA CYS A 6 12.35 -3.66 -6.40
C CYS A 6 12.05 -3.17 -4.98
N TYR A 7 12.18 -4.03 -3.99
CA TYR A 7 11.94 -3.66 -2.60
C TYR A 7 12.88 -2.56 -2.14
N LYS A 8 14.14 -2.67 -2.51
CA LYS A 8 15.13 -1.65 -2.18
C LYS A 8 14.79 -0.30 -2.83
N GLU A 9 14.42 -0.35 -4.11
CA GLU A 9 14.07 0.84 -4.89
C GLU A 9 12.91 1.61 -4.26
N MET A 10 11.88 0.91 -3.80
CA MET A 10 10.72 1.59 -3.21
C MET A 10 10.86 1.88 -1.71
N GLY A 11 11.92 1.44 -1.08
CA GLY A 11 12.13 1.65 0.36
C GLY A 11 11.33 0.69 1.23
N ALA A 12 11.05 -0.51 0.72
CA ALA A 12 10.30 -1.54 1.44
C ALA A 12 11.26 -2.52 2.12
N ASP A 13 10.70 -3.39 2.96
CA ASP A 13 11.46 -4.33 3.77
C ASP A 13 11.36 -5.76 3.23
N TYR A 14 12.32 -6.14 2.40
CA TYR A 14 12.34 -7.46 1.80
C TYR A 14 12.53 -8.56 2.84
N GLU A 15 13.37 -8.33 3.85
CA GLU A 15 13.63 -9.35 4.86
C GLU A 15 12.37 -9.69 5.63
N GLU A 16 11.57 -8.69 5.96
CA GLU A 16 10.32 -8.90 6.68
C GLU A 16 9.35 -9.77 5.88
N VAL A 17 9.14 -9.47 4.59
CA VAL A 17 8.25 -10.28 3.77
C VAL A 17 8.82 -11.68 3.56
N PHE A 18 10.14 -11.80 3.44
CA PHE A 18 10.80 -13.08 3.25
C PHE A 18 10.60 -14.01 4.45
N HIS A 19 10.48 -13.46 5.65
CA HIS A 19 10.18 -14.28 6.84
C HIS A 19 8.79 -14.92 6.72
N ARG A 20 7.83 -14.22 6.16
CA ARG A 20 6.48 -14.75 5.98
C ARG A 20 6.36 -15.63 4.75
N LEU A 21 7.09 -15.30 3.70
CA LEU A 21 7.08 -16.01 2.41
C LEU A 21 8.52 -16.37 2.08
N PRO A 22 9.05 -17.47 2.64
CA PRO A 22 10.49 -17.78 2.55
C PRO A 22 10.90 -18.36 1.19
N ARG A 23 10.41 -17.80 0.12
CA ARG A 23 10.78 -18.13 -1.25
C ARG A 23 10.69 -16.88 -2.10
N GLU A 24 11.77 -16.56 -2.78
CA GLU A 24 11.81 -15.40 -3.66
C GLU A 24 10.67 -15.43 -4.69
N SER A 25 10.39 -16.60 -5.25
CA SER A 25 9.33 -16.75 -6.25
C SER A 25 7.95 -16.41 -5.69
N MET A 26 7.71 -16.69 -4.42
CA MET A 26 6.44 -16.36 -3.77
C MET A 26 6.34 -14.86 -3.48
N VAL A 27 7.43 -14.26 -2.99
CA VAL A 27 7.45 -12.81 -2.77
C VAL A 27 7.18 -12.10 -4.10
N ARG A 28 7.84 -12.52 -5.17
CA ARG A 28 7.66 -11.96 -6.50
C ARG A 28 6.21 -12.11 -6.98
N LYS A 29 5.64 -13.30 -6.82
CA LYS A 29 4.25 -13.57 -7.22
C LYS A 29 3.26 -12.66 -6.50
N PHE A 30 3.35 -12.58 -5.18
CA PHE A 30 2.41 -11.78 -4.41
C PHE A 30 2.62 -10.28 -4.62
N ALA A 31 3.87 -9.83 -4.79
CA ALA A 31 4.12 -8.44 -5.14
C ALA A 31 3.50 -8.08 -6.48
N LEU A 32 3.65 -8.95 -7.48
CA LEU A 32 3.05 -8.73 -8.80
C LEU A 32 1.52 -8.71 -8.73
N MET A 33 0.92 -9.51 -7.86
CA MET A 33 -0.54 -9.51 -7.66
C MET A 33 -1.03 -8.17 -7.13
N PHE A 34 -0.17 -7.40 -6.46
CA PHE A 34 -0.55 -6.08 -5.97
C PHE A 34 -0.94 -5.13 -7.10
N LEU A 35 -0.44 -5.35 -8.31
CA LEU A 35 -0.83 -4.53 -9.47
C LEU A 35 -2.33 -4.63 -9.78
N ASN A 36 -2.98 -5.70 -9.32
CA ASN A 36 -4.42 -5.92 -9.52
C ASN A 36 -5.22 -5.71 -8.25
N ASP A 37 -4.57 -5.28 -7.17
CA ASP A 37 -5.28 -5.00 -5.91
C ASP A 37 -6.10 -3.74 -6.06
N ASP A 38 -7.34 -3.77 -5.60
CA ASP A 38 -8.28 -2.68 -5.78
C ASP A 38 -8.46 -1.77 -4.58
N SER A 39 -7.67 -1.97 -3.52
CA SER A 39 -7.82 -1.20 -2.29
C SER A 39 -7.56 0.29 -2.50
N TYR A 40 -6.50 0.64 -3.22
CA TYR A 40 -6.19 2.04 -3.47
C TYR A 40 -7.25 2.71 -4.36
N PRO A 41 -7.67 2.12 -5.49
CA PRO A 41 -8.76 2.72 -6.28
C PRO A 41 -10.04 2.92 -5.48
N LYS A 42 -10.40 1.98 -4.62
CA LYS A 42 -11.58 2.11 -3.76
C LYS A 42 -11.41 3.22 -2.74
N LEU A 43 -10.22 3.34 -2.16
CA LEU A 43 -9.91 4.42 -1.23
C LEU A 43 -10.06 5.79 -1.92
N GLU A 44 -9.48 5.93 -3.09
CA GLU A 44 -9.56 7.17 -3.87
C GLU A 44 -11.01 7.53 -4.18
N GLN A 45 -11.79 6.57 -4.64
CA GLN A 45 -13.19 6.80 -5.00
C GLN A 45 -14.02 7.18 -3.78
N SER A 46 -13.82 6.49 -2.65
CA SER A 46 -14.56 6.78 -1.42
C SER A 46 -14.27 8.18 -0.90
N LEU A 47 -13.01 8.62 -1.01
CA LEU A 47 -12.65 9.98 -0.60
C LEU A 47 -13.28 11.02 -1.53
N LYS A 48 -13.33 10.77 -2.82
CA LYS A 48 -13.99 11.66 -3.78
C LYS A 48 -15.48 11.79 -3.50
N GLU A 49 -16.11 10.71 -3.07
CA GLU A 49 -17.53 10.69 -2.75
C GLU A 49 -17.84 11.26 -1.37
N GLY A 50 -16.81 11.60 -0.60
CA GLY A 50 -16.99 12.08 0.76
C GLY A 50 -17.48 11.03 1.73
N ASN A 51 -17.26 9.75 1.42
CA ASN A 51 -17.72 8.63 2.24
C ASN A 51 -16.60 8.17 3.18
N ALA A 52 -16.58 8.74 4.39
CA ALA A 52 -15.54 8.46 5.38
C ALA A 52 -15.52 6.98 5.81
N GLN A 53 -16.68 6.36 5.93
CA GLN A 53 -16.77 4.96 6.37
C GLN A 53 -16.17 4.00 5.35
N GLU A 54 -16.52 4.18 4.08
CA GLU A 54 -15.97 3.35 3.01
C GLU A 54 -14.48 3.64 2.79
N ALA A 55 -14.08 4.90 2.92
CA ALA A 55 -12.67 5.27 2.84
C ALA A 55 -11.87 4.58 3.96
N PHE A 56 -12.43 4.53 5.17
CA PHE A 56 -11.78 3.82 6.28
C PHE A 56 -11.58 2.34 5.95
N ARG A 57 -12.62 1.69 5.43
CA ARG A 57 -12.53 0.26 5.08
C ARG A 57 -11.45 0.01 4.04
N ALA A 58 -11.41 0.84 3.00
CA ALA A 58 -10.42 0.69 1.93
C ALA A 58 -9.00 0.94 2.46
N ALA A 59 -8.81 1.98 3.28
CA ALA A 59 -7.51 2.27 3.87
C ALA A 59 -7.06 1.14 4.80
N HIS A 60 -7.96 0.60 5.60
CA HIS A 60 -7.67 -0.51 6.50
C HIS A 60 -7.23 -1.75 5.71
N THR A 61 -7.92 -2.04 4.60
CA THR A 61 -7.55 -3.17 3.73
C THR A 61 -6.19 -2.94 3.10
N LEU A 62 -5.94 -1.76 2.57
CA LEU A 62 -4.65 -1.42 1.96
C LEU A 62 -3.52 -1.54 2.99
N LYS A 63 -3.75 -1.05 4.20
CA LYS A 63 -2.79 -1.15 5.29
C LYS A 63 -2.39 -2.61 5.55
N GLY A 64 -3.39 -3.49 5.62
CA GLY A 64 -3.16 -4.92 5.85
C GLY A 64 -2.36 -5.57 4.73
N VAL A 65 -2.67 -5.23 3.48
CA VAL A 65 -1.94 -5.73 2.31
C VAL A 65 -0.47 -5.27 2.37
N CYS A 66 -0.24 -3.98 2.66
CA CYS A 66 1.12 -3.45 2.75
C CYS A 66 1.92 -4.13 3.87
N GLN A 67 1.28 -4.38 5.01
CA GLN A 67 1.92 -5.06 6.13
C GLN A 67 2.34 -6.47 5.73
N ASN A 68 1.45 -7.20 5.09
CA ASN A 68 1.72 -8.58 4.68
C ASN A 68 2.82 -8.68 3.63
N LEU A 69 2.94 -7.69 2.77
CA LEU A 69 3.93 -7.69 1.69
C LEU A 69 5.23 -6.97 2.07
N GLY A 70 5.31 -6.41 3.27
CA GLY A 70 6.52 -5.68 3.70
C GLY A 70 6.71 -4.37 2.96
N PHE A 71 5.64 -3.78 2.43
CA PHE A 71 5.68 -2.48 1.76
C PHE A 71 5.68 -1.35 2.79
N THR A 72 6.75 -1.24 3.54
CA THR A 72 6.85 -0.30 4.66
C THR A 72 6.75 1.15 4.22
N ASN A 73 7.21 1.46 3.01
CA ASN A 73 7.11 2.80 2.45
C ASN A 73 5.66 3.25 2.27
N LEU A 74 4.79 2.35 1.81
CA LEU A 74 3.37 2.63 1.61
C LEU A 74 2.58 2.43 2.90
N TYR A 75 3.02 1.52 3.75
CA TYR A 75 2.34 1.20 5.00
C TYR A 75 2.22 2.41 5.93
N GLN A 76 3.31 3.16 6.11
CA GLN A 76 3.32 4.28 7.06
C GLN A 76 2.26 5.33 6.79
N PRO A 77 2.21 5.94 5.59
CA PRO A 77 1.15 6.93 5.34
C PRO A 77 -0.24 6.31 5.31
N THR A 78 -0.36 5.03 4.90
CA THR A 78 -1.65 4.35 4.90
C THR A 78 -2.15 4.12 6.32
N TYR A 79 -1.25 3.76 7.23
CA TYR A 79 -1.56 3.63 8.66
C TYR A 79 -2.12 4.96 9.21
N GLU A 80 -1.41 6.05 8.96
CA GLU A 80 -1.81 7.37 9.46
C GLU A 80 -3.18 7.78 8.90
N LEU A 81 -3.39 7.57 7.60
CA LEU A 81 -4.68 7.86 6.97
C LEU A 81 -5.79 7.02 7.59
N THR A 82 -5.52 5.74 7.83
CA THR A 82 -6.50 4.84 8.45
C THR A 82 -6.93 5.37 9.81
N GLU A 83 -5.97 5.85 10.63
CA GLU A 83 -6.29 6.38 11.96
C GLU A 83 -7.09 7.67 11.89
N VAL A 84 -6.79 8.54 10.94
CA VAL A 84 -7.58 9.75 10.70
C VAL A 84 -9.03 9.37 10.34
N LEU A 85 -9.20 8.41 9.44
CA LEU A 85 -10.53 8.00 8.99
C LEU A 85 -11.30 7.20 10.05
N ARG A 86 -10.59 6.59 10.98
CA ARG A 86 -11.23 5.83 12.08
C ARG A 86 -12.17 6.71 12.89
N ALA A 87 -11.87 7.98 13.00
CA ALA A 87 -12.71 8.94 13.72
C ALA A 87 -14.04 9.25 13.01
N GLY A 88 -14.24 8.75 11.79
CA GLY A 88 -15.48 8.94 11.03
C GLY A 88 -15.56 10.27 10.30
N THR A 89 -14.46 10.96 10.15
CA THR A 89 -14.39 12.27 9.50
C THR A 89 -13.32 12.26 8.41
N LEU A 90 -13.45 13.19 7.45
CA LEU A 90 -12.45 13.39 6.41
C LEU A 90 -11.45 14.51 6.77
N LYS A 91 -11.61 15.09 7.93
CA LYS A 91 -10.72 16.19 8.37
C LYS A 91 -9.29 15.66 8.53
N GLY A 92 -8.36 16.26 7.81
CA GLY A 92 -6.95 15.85 7.83
C GLY A 92 -6.62 14.69 6.90
N ALA A 93 -7.61 14.12 6.20
CA ALA A 93 -7.40 12.96 5.34
C ALA A 93 -6.61 13.31 4.08
N LYS A 94 -6.82 14.51 3.52
CA LYS A 94 -6.20 14.86 2.25
C LYS A 94 -4.67 14.82 2.29
N GLU A 95 -4.08 15.35 3.34
CA GLU A 95 -2.62 15.40 3.47
C GLU A 95 -2.02 13.98 3.50
N TRP A 96 -2.64 13.10 4.27
CA TRP A 96 -2.18 11.72 4.35
C TRP A 96 -2.46 10.96 3.07
N PHE A 97 -3.61 11.22 2.42
CA PHE A 97 -3.90 10.58 1.14
C PHE A 97 -2.89 11.00 0.06
N ASP A 98 -2.47 12.26 0.05
CA ASP A 98 -1.45 12.71 -0.91
C ASP A 98 -0.15 11.92 -0.73
N ARG A 99 0.24 11.64 0.51
CA ARG A 99 1.41 10.82 0.79
C ARG A 99 1.21 9.35 0.40
N VAL A 100 0.02 8.83 0.64
CA VAL A 100 -0.34 7.47 0.19
C VAL A 100 -0.21 7.38 -1.33
N THR A 101 -0.74 8.37 -2.04
CA THR A 101 -0.70 8.41 -3.51
C THR A 101 0.74 8.42 -4.02
N GLU A 102 1.60 9.23 -3.42
CA GLU A 102 3.01 9.30 -3.81
C GLU A 102 3.67 7.94 -3.64
N GLN A 103 3.54 7.32 -2.47
CA GLN A 103 4.16 6.04 -2.22
C GLN A 103 3.52 4.92 -3.02
N TYR A 104 2.21 4.99 -3.26
CA TYR A 104 1.53 4.01 -4.11
C TYR A 104 2.11 4.03 -5.52
N ASN A 105 2.28 5.21 -6.10
CA ASN A 105 2.84 5.33 -7.45
C ASN A 105 4.28 4.81 -7.52
N ILE A 106 5.10 5.12 -6.51
CA ILE A 106 6.46 4.60 -6.43
C ILE A 106 6.44 3.06 -6.39
N THR A 107 5.55 2.50 -5.57
CA THR A 107 5.42 1.05 -5.41
C THR A 107 4.99 0.39 -6.71
N ILE A 108 3.97 0.92 -7.38
CA ILE A 108 3.47 0.37 -8.64
C ILE A 108 4.55 0.41 -9.72
N GLU A 109 5.26 1.53 -9.85
CA GLU A 109 6.34 1.65 -10.85
C GLU A 109 7.47 0.67 -10.59
N ALA A 110 7.87 0.50 -9.33
CA ALA A 110 8.92 -0.45 -8.97
C ALA A 110 8.50 -1.88 -9.30
N ILE A 111 7.25 -2.25 -8.96
CA ILE A 111 6.75 -3.61 -9.24
C ILE A 111 6.66 -3.87 -10.74
N ARG A 112 6.22 -2.89 -11.52
CA ARG A 112 6.15 -3.03 -12.98
C ARG A 112 7.51 -3.28 -13.62
N ALA A 113 8.57 -2.85 -12.98
CA ALA A 113 9.94 -3.04 -13.48
C ALA A 113 10.49 -4.43 -13.14
N VAL A 114 9.80 -5.24 -12.38
CA VAL A 114 10.22 -6.60 -12.03
C VAL A 114 9.98 -7.52 -13.22
N GLN A 115 10.98 -8.35 -13.49
CA GLN A 115 10.90 -9.32 -14.57
C GLN A 115 10.75 -10.76 -14.07
#